data_fa2b6e6b8abad16f62593484662d0f8e
#
_entry.id   fa2b6e6b8abad16f62593484662d0f8e
#
_cell.length_a   1.000
_cell.length_b   1.000
_cell.length_c   1.000
_cell.angle_alpha   90.00
_cell.angle_beta   90.00
_cell.angle_gamma   90.00
#
_symmetry.space_group_name_H-M   'P 1'
#
loop_
_entity.id
_entity.type
_entity.pdbx_description
1 polymer ?
#
loop_
_entity_poly.entity_id
_entity_poly.type
_entity_poly.pdbx_seq_one_letter_code
_entity_poly.pdbx_strand_id
1 'polypeptide(L)'
;KFVGENSFKNPLTYINEEFLTRPLESSNLQKGGSPSYDQWFRGDATIFGGIEHSLSFATGLNLKLEYDPFDYFNFSANNRPDTLYAIRKKDSDINIGLSYALNKHMTIDASYIKGNTFNLSFNLAMTFDNSLSTKPKFKPKIVKQDETKKAKNILENRKY
;
A
#
# COMPACT_ATOMS: atom_id res chain seq x y z
N LYS A 1 -22.94 4.73 -4.23
CA LYS A 1 -22.14 3.79 -5.02
C LYS A 1 -20.68 4.17 -4.86
N PHE A 2 -19.86 3.28 -4.32
CA PHE A 2 -18.40 3.51 -4.23
C PHE A 2 -17.70 3.15 -5.54
N VAL A 3 -18.39 2.43 -6.39
CA VAL A 3 -17.90 1.93 -7.68
C VAL A 3 -18.58 2.77 -8.74
N GLY A 4 -17.80 3.33 -9.65
CA GLY A 4 -18.29 4.18 -10.71
C GLY A 4 -19.27 3.48 -11.66
N GLU A 5 -19.61 4.11 -12.76
CA GLU A 5 -20.58 3.61 -13.73
C GLU A 5 -20.16 2.29 -14.40
N ASN A 6 -18.86 1.99 -14.40
CA ASN A 6 -18.28 0.77 -15.01
C ASN A 6 -18.29 -0.45 -14.06
N SER A 7 -19.18 -0.48 -13.07
CA SER A 7 -19.36 -1.63 -12.20
C SER A 7 -20.22 -2.70 -12.85
N PHE A 8 -19.98 -3.95 -12.48
CA PHE A 8 -20.76 -5.12 -12.89
C PHE A 8 -21.30 -5.86 -11.68
N LYS A 9 -22.32 -6.67 -11.92
CA LYS A 9 -22.93 -7.49 -10.88
C LYS A 9 -21.89 -8.40 -10.24
N ASN A 10 -21.83 -8.40 -8.92
CA ASN A 10 -20.88 -9.21 -8.17
C ASN A 10 -20.99 -10.70 -8.55
N PRO A 11 -19.90 -11.36 -8.99
CA PRO A 11 -19.93 -12.77 -9.36
C PRO A 11 -20.34 -13.70 -8.20
N LEU A 12 -20.08 -13.30 -6.95
CA LEU A 12 -20.45 -14.09 -5.78
C LEU A 12 -21.98 -14.22 -5.61
N THR A 13 -22.76 -13.39 -6.29
CA THR A 13 -24.24 -13.51 -6.30
C THR A 13 -24.73 -14.80 -6.92
N TYR A 14 -23.91 -15.49 -7.72
CA TYR A 14 -24.22 -16.83 -8.23
C TYR A 14 -24.14 -17.92 -7.15
N ILE A 15 -23.42 -17.65 -6.07
CA ILE A 15 -23.27 -18.56 -4.91
C ILE A 15 -24.32 -18.23 -3.86
N ASN A 16 -24.50 -16.95 -3.53
CA ASN A 16 -25.46 -16.46 -2.56
C ASN A 16 -25.96 -15.06 -2.95
N GLU A 17 -27.29 -14.89 -3.03
CA GLU A 17 -27.93 -13.62 -3.38
C GLU A 17 -27.65 -12.48 -2.37
N GLU A 18 -27.26 -12.80 -1.15
CA GLU A 18 -26.87 -11.81 -0.15
C GLU A 18 -25.69 -10.93 -0.59
N PHE A 19 -24.85 -11.40 -1.52
CA PHE A 19 -23.76 -10.61 -2.09
C PHE A 19 -24.23 -9.50 -3.05
N LEU A 20 -25.50 -9.45 -3.39
CA LEU A 20 -26.06 -8.43 -4.29
C LEU A 20 -26.06 -7.04 -3.64
N THR A 21 -26.36 -6.98 -2.36
CA THR A 21 -26.55 -5.72 -1.66
C THR A 21 -25.57 -5.56 -0.50
N ARG A 22 -24.98 -4.38 -0.39
CA ARG A 22 -24.15 -4.04 0.74
C ARG A 22 -25.02 -3.39 1.81
N PRO A 23 -25.15 -3.96 3.02
CA PRO A 23 -25.92 -3.35 4.08
C PRO A 23 -25.30 -2.01 4.52
N LEU A 24 -26.14 -1.01 4.76
CA LEU A 24 -25.72 0.26 5.33
C LEU A 24 -25.40 0.05 6.81
N GLU A 25 -24.22 0.46 7.23
CA GLU A 25 -23.84 0.39 8.64
C GLU A 25 -24.57 1.41 9.48
N SER A 26 -25.66 1.02 10.09
CA SER A 26 -26.28 1.81 11.17
C SER A 26 -25.82 1.37 12.58
N SER A 27 -25.26 0.18 12.73
CA SER A 27 -25.04 -0.46 14.04
C SER A 27 -23.60 -0.46 14.54
N ASN A 28 -22.60 -0.21 13.69
CA ASN A 28 -21.20 -0.37 14.08
C ASN A 28 -20.53 0.85 14.70
N LEU A 29 -21.13 2.03 14.58
CA LEU A 29 -20.67 3.24 15.26
C LEU A 29 -20.72 3.11 16.80
N GLN A 30 -21.53 2.21 17.31
CA GLN A 30 -21.65 1.94 18.77
C GLN A 30 -20.71 0.82 19.26
N LYS A 31 -20.03 0.09 18.37
CA LYS A 31 -19.22 -1.08 18.70
C LYS A 31 -17.71 -0.84 18.66
N GLY A 32 -17.28 0.41 18.78
CA GLY A 32 -15.86 0.73 18.93
C GLY A 32 -14.98 0.35 17.74
N GLY A 33 -15.51 0.36 16.50
CA GLY A 33 -14.71 0.15 15.29
C GLY A 33 -14.43 -1.32 14.94
N SER A 34 -15.21 -2.26 15.45
CA SER A 34 -15.13 -3.66 15.00
C SER A 34 -15.45 -3.75 13.51
N PRO A 35 -14.61 -4.46 12.70
CA PRO A 35 -14.89 -4.63 11.29
C PRO A 35 -16.19 -5.40 11.09
N SER A 36 -17.07 -4.88 10.23
CA SER A 36 -18.29 -5.56 9.84
C SER A 36 -17.99 -6.55 8.73
N TYR A 37 -17.93 -7.82 9.05
CA TYR A 37 -17.74 -8.88 8.06
C TYR A 37 -18.93 -9.00 7.09
N ASP A 38 -20.11 -8.54 7.49
CA ASP A 38 -21.33 -8.56 6.68
C ASP A 38 -21.27 -7.66 5.45
N GLN A 39 -20.28 -6.77 5.39
CA GLN A 39 -20.08 -5.87 4.25
C GLN A 39 -19.02 -6.34 3.27
N TRP A 40 -18.26 -7.35 3.66
CA TRP A 40 -17.14 -7.81 2.85
C TRP A 40 -17.65 -8.53 1.61
N PHE A 41 -17.04 -8.17 0.47
CA PHE A 41 -17.36 -8.75 -0.84
C PHE A 41 -18.81 -8.57 -1.29
N ARG A 42 -19.59 -7.66 -0.68
CA ARG A 42 -20.97 -7.38 -1.05
C ARG A 42 -21.12 -6.12 -1.92
N GLY A 43 -22.14 -6.12 -2.76
CA GLY A 43 -22.45 -5.05 -3.71
C GLY A 43 -21.73 -5.24 -5.04
N ASP A 44 -21.91 -4.28 -5.95
CA ASP A 44 -21.32 -4.29 -7.29
C ASP A 44 -19.79 -4.41 -7.22
N ALA A 45 -19.22 -5.13 -8.16
CA ALA A 45 -17.78 -5.33 -8.33
C ALA A 45 -17.23 -4.47 -9.46
N THR A 46 -15.94 -4.16 -9.41
CA THR A 46 -15.22 -3.52 -10.49
C THR A 46 -13.80 -4.02 -10.56
N ILE A 47 -13.19 -3.90 -11.71
CA ILE A 47 -11.78 -4.22 -11.92
C ILE A 47 -10.99 -2.92 -11.84
N PHE A 48 -9.85 -2.94 -11.19
CA PHE A 48 -8.87 -1.87 -11.18
C PHE A 48 -7.48 -2.47 -11.37
N GLY A 49 -6.55 -1.67 -11.85
CA GLY A 49 -5.18 -2.14 -12.01
C GLY A 49 -4.33 -1.20 -12.83
N GLY A 50 -3.02 -1.48 -12.87
CA GLY A 50 -2.07 -0.67 -13.61
C GLY A 50 -0.94 -1.51 -14.17
N ILE A 51 -0.29 -0.93 -15.18
CA ILE A 51 0.90 -1.48 -15.83
C ILE A 51 1.98 -0.42 -15.80
N GLU A 52 3.19 -0.80 -15.43
CA GLU A 52 4.38 0.01 -15.57
C GLU A 52 5.34 -0.68 -16.54
N HIS A 53 5.85 0.08 -17.51
CA HIS A 53 6.77 -0.44 -18.51
C HIS A 53 7.98 0.49 -18.67
N SER A 54 9.18 -0.07 -18.51
CA SER A 54 10.43 0.62 -18.76
C SER A 54 10.69 0.69 -20.25
N LEU A 55 10.87 1.90 -20.77
CA LEU A 55 11.09 2.12 -22.20
C LEU A 55 12.55 1.89 -22.56
N SER A 56 12.81 0.86 -23.38
CA SER A 56 14.16 0.43 -23.73
C SER A 56 14.97 1.45 -24.56
N PHE A 57 14.29 2.35 -25.27
CA PHE A 57 14.93 3.40 -26.06
C PHE A 57 15.39 4.60 -25.23
N ALA A 58 14.94 4.73 -23.97
CA ALA A 58 15.29 5.83 -23.08
C ALA A 58 15.55 5.29 -21.68
N THR A 59 16.82 5.07 -21.38
CA THR A 59 17.23 4.54 -20.07
C THR A 59 16.71 5.44 -18.93
N GLY A 60 16.03 4.84 -17.97
CA GLY A 60 15.45 5.53 -16.83
C GLY A 60 14.05 6.10 -17.05
N LEU A 61 13.46 5.91 -18.24
CA LEU A 61 12.11 6.36 -18.54
C LEU A 61 11.12 5.19 -18.38
N ASN A 62 10.12 5.38 -17.52
CA ASN A 62 9.04 4.44 -17.28
C ASN A 62 7.69 5.06 -17.66
N LEU A 63 6.89 4.30 -18.39
CA LEU A 63 5.51 4.61 -18.69
C LEU A 63 4.61 3.89 -17.71
N LYS A 64 3.63 4.59 -17.14
CA LYS A 64 2.62 4.05 -16.22
C LYS A 64 1.24 4.26 -16.84
N LEU A 65 0.44 3.22 -16.82
CA LEU A 65 -0.96 3.24 -17.23
C LEU A 65 -1.78 2.60 -16.13
N GLU A 66 -2.81 3.29 -15.66
CA GLU A 66 -3.68 2.82 -14.60
C GLU A 66 -5.14 2.95 -15.01
N TYR A 67 -5.93 1.92 -14.73
CA TYR A 67 -7.37 1.95 -14.78
C TYR A 67 -7.92 2.03 -13.36
N ASP A 68 -8.54 3.18 -13.03
CA ASP A 68 -9.08 3.50 -11.71
C ASP A 68 -10.54 3.92 -11.83
N PRO A 69 -11.50 2.99 -11.71
CA PRO A 69 -12.93 3.27 -11.80
C PRO A 69 -13.53 3.80 -10.50
N PHE A 70 -12.74 4.12 -9.48
CA PHE A 70 -13.24 4.56 -8.19
C PHE A 70 -13.89 5.95 -8.27
N ASP A 71 -15.08 6.09 -7.71
CA ASP A 71 -15.82 7.35 -7.65
C ASP A 71 -15.45 8.13 -6.39
N TYR A 72 -14.42 8.97 -6.50
CA TYR A 72 -13.92 9.80 -5.41
C TYR A 72 -14.92 10.87 -4.95
N PHE A 73 -15.86 11.24 -5.82
CA PHE A 73 -16.87 12.25 -5.50
C PHE A 73 -17.92 11.71 -4.54
N ASN A 74 -18.46 10.54 -4.82
CA ASN A 74 -19.50 9.93 -4.00
C ASN A 74 -18.97 9.30 -2.71
N PHE A 75 -17.68 9.00 -2.64
CA PHE A 75 -17.05 8.46 -1.42
C PHE A 75 -17.15 9.43 -0.24
N SER A 76 -17.12 10.70 -0.50
CA SER A 76 -17.19 11.72 0.54
C SER A 76 -18.63 12.14 0.74
N ALA A 77 -19.42 11.29 1.35
CA ALA A 77 -20.80 11.55 1.68
C ALA A 77 -21.03 12.95 2.27
N ASN A 78 -22.00 13.62 1.68
CA ASN A 78 -22.84 14.63 2.29
C ASN A 78 -22.15 15.86 2.90
N ASN A 79 -22.41 17.02 2.31
CA ASN A 79 -22.18 18.36 2.86
C ASN A 79 -20.77 18.95 2.76
N ARG A 80 -19.98 18.61 1.75
CA ARG A 80 -18.77 19.39 1.48
C ARG A 80 -19.04 20.49 0.45
N PRO A 81 -18.44 21.67 0.66
CA PRO A 81 -18.69 22.82 -0.22
C PRO A 81 -18.29 22.54 -1.67
N ASP A 82 -19.00 23.11 -2.61
CA ASP A 82 -18.83 22.97 -4.05
C ASP A 82 -17.41 23.25 -4.56
N THR A 83 -16.60 23.97 -3.78
CA THR A 83 -15.19 24.23 -4.07
C THR A 83 -14.32 22.96 -4.21
N LEU A 84 -14.72 21.86 -3.57
CA LEU A 84 -14.02 20.59 -3.70
C LEU A 84 -14.54 19.72 -4.85
N TYR A 85 -15.64 20.12 -5.47
CA TYR A 85 -16.22 19.38 -6.59
C TYR A 85 -15.23 19.25 -7.76
N ALA A 86 -14.65 20.37 -8.17
CA ALA A 86 -13.70 20.39 -9.29
C ALA A 86 -12.46 19.49 -9.06
N ILE A 87 -11.97 19.41 -7.80
CA ILE A 87 -10.83 18.59 -7.44
C ILE A 87 -11.18 17.10 -7.47
N ARG A 88 -12.44 16.77 -7.16
CA ARG A 88 -12.89 15.37 -7.05
C ARG A 88 -13.54 14.84 -8.31
N LYS A 89 -14.03 15.76 -9.15
CA LYS A 89 -14.60 15.38 -10.44
C LYS A 89 -13.60 14.56 -11.23
N LYS A 90 -14.08 13.50 -11.82
CA LYS A 90 -13.31 12.61 -12.67
C LYS A 90 -13.97 12.56 -14.04
N ASP A 91 -13.20 12.82 -15.07
CA ASP A 91 -13.66 12.81 -16.46
C ASP A 91 -13.16 11.56 -17.21
N SER A 92 -12.23 10.80 -16.61
CA SER A 92 -11.69 9.54 -17.15
C SER A 92 -11.30 8.58 -16.06
N ASP A 93 -11.52 7.28 -16.30
CA ASP A 93 -11.04 6.18 -15.45
C ASP A 93 -9.58 5.79 -15.76
N ILE A 94 -8.98 6.38 -16.79
CA ILE A 94 -7.62 6.07 -17.20
C ILE A 94 -6.69 7.17 -16.73
N ASN A 95 -5.63 6.77 -16.02
CA ASN A 95 -4.52 7.62 -15.61
C ASN A 95 -3.27 7.22 -16.39
N ILE A 96 -2.51 8.21 -16.82
CA ILE A 96 -1.26 8.02 -17.56
C ILE A 96 -0.16 8.75 -16.83
N GLY A 97 0.99 8.11 -16.64
CA GLY A 97 2.14 8.69 -15.98
C GLY A 97 3.45 8.38 -16.73
N LEU A 98 4.38 9.30 -16.61
CA LEU A 98 5.76 9.13 -17.03
C LEU A 98 6.66 9.41 -15.84
N SER A 99 7.63 8.53 -15.61
CA SER A 99 8.64 8.67 -14.56
C SER A 99 10.02 8.62 -15.19
N TYR A 100 10.84 9.63 -14.98
CA TYR A 100 12.19 9.69 -15.51
C TYR A 100 13.22 9.79 -14.40
N ALA A 101 14.05 8.75 -14.27
CA ALA A 101 15.16 8.72 -13.34
C ALA A 101 16.37 9.48 -13.95
N LEU A 102 16.62 10.69 -13.47
CA LEU A 102 17.81 11.49 -13.85
C LEU A 102 19.10 10.80 -13.36
N ASN A 103 19.05 10.26 -12.17
CA ASN A 103 20.12 9.47 -11.56
C ASN A 103 19.54 8.62 -10.40
N LYS A 104 20.39 7.88 -9.68
CA LYS A 104 19.96 7.03 -8.56
C LYS A 104 19.30 7.77 -7.38
N HIS A 105 19.38 9.10 -7.36
CA HIS A 105 18.87 9.94 -6.28
C HIS A 105 17.73 10.86 -6.71
N MET A 106 17.53 11.06 -8.00
CA MET A 106 16.62 12.08 -8.53
C MET A 106 15.69 11.48 -9.57
N THR A 107 14.39 11.72 -9.40
CA THR A 107 13.35 11.30 -10.33
C THR A 107 12.39 12.45 -10.59
N ILE A 108 11.99 12.60 -11.83
CA ILE A 108 10.92 13.50 -12.25
C ILE A 108 9.74 12.62 -12.68
N ASP A 109 8.57 12.91 -12.13
CA ASP A 109 7.32 12.25 -12.51
C ASP A 109 6.36 13.28 -13.08
N ALA A 110 5.75 12.96 -14.21
CA ALA A 110 4.66 13.70 -14.81
C ALA A 110 3.47 12.77 -14.99
N SER A 111 2.27 13.19 -14.59
CA SER A 111 1.09 12.37 -14.75
C SER A 111 -0.14 13.18 -15.13
N TYR A 112 -1.01 12.56 -15.92
CA TYR A 112 -2.33 13.05 -16.24
C TYR A 112 -3.35 12.07 -15.66
N ILE A 113 -4.08 12.54 -14.65
CA ILE A 113 -4.97 11.71 -13.85
C ILE A 113 -6.39 12.24 -13.89
N LYS A 114 -7.37 11.34 -13.74
CA LYS A 114 -8.81 11.64 -13.73
C LYS A 114 -9.35 12.28 -15.01
N GLY A 115 -8.55 12.36 -16.08
CA GLY A 115 -8.95 13.03 -17.31
C GLY A 115 -8.97 14.56 -17.27
N ASN A 116 -8.57 15.18 -16.14
CA ASN A 116 -8.64 16.62 -15.96
C ASN A 116 -7.51 17.22 -15.11
N THR A 117 -6.64 16.41 -14.56
CA THR A 117 -5.60 16.87 -13.64
C THR A 117 -4.23 16.50 -14.16
N PHE A 118 -3.37 17.50 -14.37
CA PHE A 118 -1.95 17.30 -14.64
C PHE A 118 -1.16 17.48 -13.34
N ASN A 119 -0.29 16.53 -13.06
CA ASN A 119 0.61 16.56 -11.92
C ASN A 119 2.05 16.45 -12.41
N LEU A 120 2.93 17.26 -11.82
CA LEU A 120 4.37 17.22 -12.01
C LEU A 120 5.03 17.14 -10.63
N SER A 121 5.89 16.16 -10.42
CA SER A 121 6.61 16.00 -9.18
C SER A 121 8.11 15.80 -9.41
N PHE A 122 8.88 16.24 -8.45
CA PHE A 122 10.33 16.07 -8.40
C PHE A 122 10.69 15.39 -7.09
N ASN A 123 11.28 14.22 -7.18
CA ASN A 123 11.65 13.41 -6.03
C ASN A 123 13.17 13.40 -5.87
N LEU A 124 13.64 13.70 -4.66
CA LEU A 124 15.04 13.62 -4.27
C LEU A 124 15.17 12.60 -3.15
N ALA A 125 15.89 11.51 -3.38
CA ALA A 125 16.19 10.50 -2.37
C ALA A 125 17.64 10.66 -1.90
N MET A 126 17.82 10.93 -0.62
CA MET A 126 19.15 10.97 0.01
C MET A 126 19.30 9.74 0.90
N THR A 127 20.33 8.96 0.62
CA THR A 127 20.72 7.86 1.50
C THR A 127 21.87 8.36 2.35
N PHE A 128 21.60 8.55 3.64
CA PHE A 128 22.67 8.80 4.60
C PHE A 128 23.41 7.50 4.80
N ASP A 129 24.70 7.49 4.42
CA ASP A 129 25.52 6.30 4.53
C ASP A 129 25.54 5.80 5.98
N ASN A 130 25.29 4.51 6.16
CA ASN A 130 25.27 3.86 7.48
C ASN A 130 26.63 3.82 8.18
N SER A 131 27.64 4.51 7.66
CA SER A 131 28.96 4.64 8.30
C SER A 131 28.90 5.25 9.71
N LEU A 132 27.84 6.02 10.01
CA LEU A 132 27.58 6.52 11.37
C LEU A 132 26.80 5.52 12.25
N SER A 133 26.29 4.46 11.71
CA SER A 133 25.62 3.37 12.43
C SER A 133 26.49 2.11 12.50
N THR A 134 27.78 2.26 12.74
CA THR A 134 28.51 1.16 13.31
C THR A 134 28.07 0.98 14.76
N LYS A 135 26.88 0.41 14.96
CA LYS A 135 26.66 -0.34 16.19
C LYS A 135 27.87 -1.25 16.30
N PRO A 136 28.72 -1.11 17.35
CA PRO A 136 29.82 -2.02 17.51
C PRO A 136 29.22 -3.41 17.39
N LYS A 137 29.71 -4.21 16.44
CA LYS A 137 29.37 -5.62 16.37
C LYS A 137 29.92 -6.21 17.64
N PHE A 138 29.17 -6.10 18.72
CA PHE A 138 29.40 -6.94 19.88
C PHE A 138 29.18 -8.37 19.39
N LYS A 139 30.24 -8.96 18.88
CA LYS A 139 30.30 -10.41 18.86
C LYS A 139 30.24 -10.77 20.33
N PRO A 140 29.17 -11.43 20.80
CA PRO A 140 29.16 -11.95 22.15
C PRO A 140 30.40 -12.82 22.22
N LYS A 141 31.36 -12.44 23.07
CA LYS A 141 32.49 -13.29 23.38
C LYS A 141 31.85 -14.43 24.13
N ILE A 142 31.56 -15.52 23.42
CA ILE A 142 31.13 -16.75 24.04
C ILE A 142 32.33 -17.16 24.88
N VAL A 143 32.33 -16.72 26.11
CA VAL A 143 33.20 -17.31 27.12
C VAL A 143 32.66 -18.70 27.28
N LYS A 144 33.25 -19.65 26.56
CA LYS A 144 33.11 -21.05 26.90
C LYS A 144 33.67 -21.15 28.30
N GLN A 145 32.81 -20.94 29.28
CA GLN A 145 33.12 -21.33 30.63
C GLN A 145 33.38 -22.82 30.54
N ASP A 146 34.57 -23.20 30.88
CA ASP A 146 35.02 -24.57 30.95
C ASP A 146 34.32 -25.21 32.16
N GLU A 147 32.98 -25.30 32.08
CA GLU A 147 32.13 -25.90 33.11
C GLU A 147 32.47 -27.35 33.31
N THR A 148 33.00 -28.00 32.28
CA THR A 148 33.50 -29.38 32.37
C THR A 148 34.71 -29.51 33.29
N LYS A 149 35.62 -28.51 33.33
CA LYS A 149 36.72 -28.56 34.27
C LYS A 149 36.30 -28.28 35.72
N LYS A 150 35.31 -27.41 35.95
CA LYS A 150 34.79 -27.20 37.29
C LYS A 150 34.05 -28.41 37.82
N ALA A 151 33.24 -29.06 36.99
CA ALA A 151 32.52 -30.26 37.39
C ALA A 151 33.49 -31.43 37.71
N LYS A 152 34.59 -31.59 36.93
CA LYS A 152 35.62 -32.60 37.22
C LYS A 152 36.34 -32.34 38.53
N ASN A 153 36.76 -31.12 38.84
CA ASN A 153 37.39 -30.76 40.11
C ASN A 153 36.50 -30.99 41.34
N ILE A 154 35.17 -30.74 41.20
CA ILE A 154 34.23 -30.98 42.31
C ILE A 154 34.01 -32.45 42.54
N LEU A 155 34.07 -33.29 41.51
CA LEU A 155 33.93 -34.75 41.64
C LEU A 155 35.21 -35.41 42.20
N GLU A 156 36.40 -34.91 41.91
CA GLU A 156 37.65 -35.38 42.46
C GLU A 156 37.81 -35.06 43.96
N ASN A 157 37.37 -33.86 44.39
CA ASN A 157 37.44 -33.41 45.77
C ASN A 157 36.40 -34.07 46.73
N ARG A 158 35.50 -34.90 46.19
CA ARG A 158 34.51 -35.69 47.00
C ARG A 158 34.94 -37.12 47.26
N LYS A 159 36.14 -37.52 46.81
CA LYS A 159 36.65 -38.90 47.03
C LYS A 159 37.61 -39.07 48.20
N TYR A 160 37.69 -38.07 49.08
CA TYR A 160 38.44 -38.12 50.33
C TYR A 160 37.54 -37.76 51.49
#